data_d81e6ec499bfc59a68d6dbffe2efd5d2
#
_entry.id   d81e6ec499bfc59a68d6dbffe2efd5d2
#
_cell.length_a   1.000
_cell.length_b   1.000
_cell.length_c   1.000
_cell.angle_alpha   90.00
_cell.angle_beta   90.00
_cell.angle_gamma   90.00
#
_symmetry.space_group_name_H-M   'P 1'
#
loop_
_entity.id
_entity.type
_entity.pdbx_description
1 polymer ?
#
loop_
_entity_poly.entity_id
_entity_poly.type
_entity_poly.pdbx_seq_one_letter_code
_entity_poly.pdbx_strand_id
1 'polypeptide(L)'
;DYYASRGLGDVYKRQESDRYMWVFCITYYLAETCLIRLKIVVNKNNNKKENRKGKIMDFIELLKVIFLGIVEGITEWLPISSTGHMILVDEFLKLNVTEDFKNLFFVVIQLGAILAVVVLYWNKLWPFYIRPISKKQQTVLNRHGAVSRGILTFVEKFCDKEKWVLWFKIIVACIPTIVIALPFNDVIEEKFNNYVVVAIALIVYGILFIVIENYNKRRRPTCTNLENLSFKTALIIGLFQVLSVVPGTSRSGSTIIGGILAGTSRTVAAEFTFFLGIPVMFGASLLKILKFGFSFTGTEVMILIVGMVVAFVVSIIAIKFLMGYIKKHDFKAFGWYRIALGILVLGYFIGKTLLGCK
;
A
#
# COMPACT_ATOMS: atom_id res chain seq x y z
N ASP A 1 34.60 27.71 6.07
CA ASP A 1 33.80 26.58 5.56
C ASP A 1 33.04 25.80 6.65
N TYR A 2 33.39 25.99 7.95
CA TYR A 2 32.70 25.29 9.06
C TYR A 2 31.35 25.93 9.47
N TYR A 3 31.10 27.18 9.13
CA TYR A 3 29.84 27.90 9.43
C TYR A 3 28.78 27.75 8.33
N ALA A 4 29.12 27.37 7.13
CA ALA A 4 28.18 27.18 6.02
C ALA A 4 27.39 25.86 6.17
N SER A 5 27.92 24.84 6.85
CA SER A 5 27.25 23.54 7.02
C SER A 5 26.15 23.52 8.11
N ARG A 6 26.21 24.42 9.09
CA ARG A 6 25.18 24.54 10.15
C ARG A 6 23.91 25.25 9.65
N GLY A 7 24.06 26.27 8.80
CA GLY A 7 22.89 26.97 8.25
C GLY A 7 22.02 26.13 7.31
N LEU A 8 22.63 25.21 6.54
CA LEU A 8 21.91 24.31 5.65
C LEU A 8 21.13 23.22 6.43
N GLY A 9 21.68 22.72 7.54
CA GLY A 9 21.00 21.72 8.40
C GLY A 9 19.73 22.27 9.07
N ASP A 10 19.74 23.53 9.48
CA ASP A 10 18.60 24.17 10.12
C ASP A 10 17.50 24.57 9.13
N VAL A 11 17.89 24.95 7.89
CA VAL A 11 16.95 25.20 6.79
C VAL A 11 16.25 23.91 6.36
N TYR A 12 16.97 22.77 6.31
CA TYR A 12 16.38 21.46 6.02
C TYR A 12 15.42 20.99 7.12
N LYS A 13 15.78 21.17 8.39
CA LYS A 13 14.89 20.82 9.52
C LYS A 13 13.64 21.70 9.58
N ARG A 14 13.73 22.99 9.28
CA ARG A 14 12.55 23.87 9.16
C ARG A 14 11.67 23.47 7.98
N GLN A 15 12.23 23.14 6.83
CA GLN A 15 11.46 22.68 5.67
C GLN A 15 10.76 21.33 5.92
N GLU A 16 11.33 20.43 6.72
CA GLU A 16 10.65 19.20 7.13
C GLU A 16 9.49 19.48 8.08
N SER A 17 9.66 20.35 9.08
CA SER A 17 8.61 20.71 10.03
C SER A 17 7.42 21.38 9.34
N ASP A 18 7.67 22.31 8.41
CA ASP A 18 6.64 23.04 7.68
C ASP A 18 5.86 22.11 6.73
N ARG A 19 6.50 21.07 6.16
CA ARG A 19 5.84 20.10 5.28
C ARG A 19 4.90 19.15 6.03
N TYR A 20 5.29 18.70 7.22
CA TYR A 20 4.37 17.88 8.05
C TYR A 20 3.18 18.71 8.50
N MET A 21 3.37 20.01 8.72
CA MET A 21 2.30 20.94 9.07
C MET A 21 1.32 21.13 7.91
N TRP A 22 1.77 21.26 6.65
CA TRP A 22 0.92 21.35 5.47
C TRP A 22 0.12 20.06 5.21
N VAL A 23 0.77 18.90 5.33
CA VAL A 23 0.08 17.60 5.21
C VAL A 23 -0.92 17.41 6.34
N PHE A 24 -0.58 17.83 7.56
CA PHE A 24 -1.50 17.80 8.70
C PHE A 24 -2.67 18.79 8.48
N CYS A 25 -2.41 19.98 7.98
CA CYS A 25 -3.46 20.96 7.63
C CYS A 25 -4.36 20.47 6.49
N ILE A 26 -3.81 19.85 5.44
CA ILE A 26 -4.59 19.30 4.33
C ILE A 26 -5.43 18.11 4.79
N THR A 27 -4.87 17.18 5.58
CA THR A 27 -5.63 16.06 6.14
C THR A 27 -6.67 16.51 7.15
N TYR A 28 -6.35 17.51 7.97
CA TYR A 28 -7.30 18.13 8.89
C TYR A 28 -8.43 18.85 8.13
N TYR A 29 -8.09 19.64 7.11
CA TYR A 29 -9.06 20.37 6.28
C TYR A 29 -9.95 19.43 5.45
N LEU A 30 -9.38 18.33 4.93
CA LEU A 30 -10.16 17.29 4.25
C LEU A 30 -11.07 16.54 5.23
N ALA A 31 -10.58 16.21 6.43
CA ALA A 31 -11.37 15.59 7.48
C ALA A 31 -12.49 16.53 7.98
N GLU A 32 -12.19 17.81 8.17
CA GLU A 32 -13.17 18.82 8.61
C GLU A 32 -14.20 19.11 7.52
N THR A 33 -13.77 19.23 6.25
CA THR A 33 -14.67 19.42 5.11
C THR A 33 -15.55 18.18 4.90
N CYS A 34 -15.02 16.99 5.11
CA CYS A 34 -15.77 15.74 5.06
C CYS A 34 -16.76 15.64 6.22
N LEU A 35 -16.38 16.04 7.44
CA LEU A 35 -17.25 16.10 8.62
C LEU A 35 -18.36 17.14 8.46
N ILE A 36 -18.07 18.32 7.88
CA ILE A 36 -19.07 19.35 7.60
C ILE A 36 -20.05 18.88 6.51
N ARG A 37 -19.56 18.27 5.43
CA ARG A 37 -20.43 17.66 4.41
C ARG A 37 -21.26 16.49 4.97
N LEU A 38 -20.68 15.65 5.83
CA LEU A 38 -21.40 14.61 6.57
C LEU A 38 -22.50 15.20 7.47
N LYS A 39 -22.21 16.27 8.22
CA LYS A 39 -23.24 16.99 9.02
C LYS A 39 -24.35 17.55 8.14
N ILE A 40 -24.04 18.10 6.96
CA ILE A 40 -25.03 18.65 6.02
C ILE A 40 -25.88 17.53 5.42
N VAL A 41 -25.27 16.40 5.03
CA VAL A 41 -25.99 15.22 4.49
C VAL A 41 -26.87 14.58 5.56
N VAL A 42 -26.37 14.44 6.79
CA VAL A 42 -27.12 13.92 7.94
C VAL A 42 -28.28 14.86 8.30
N ASN A 43 -28.09 16.17 8.27
CA ASN A 43 -29.15 17.14 8.58
C ASN A 43 -30.20 17.23 7.46
N LYS A 44 -29.80 17.06 6.18
CA LYS A 44 -30.73 17.05 5.03
C LYS A 44 -31.57 15.76 4.99
N ASN A 45 -31.01 14.63 5.47
CA ASN A 45 -31.74 13.38 5.63
C ASN A 45 -32.65 13.36 6.88
N ASN A 46 -32.33 14.14 7.93
CA ASN A 46 -33.20 14.26 9.09
C ASN A 46 -34.53 14.96 8.77
N ASN A 47 -34.56 15.82 7.74
CA ASN A 47 -35.81 16.48 7.26
C ASN A 47 -36.65 15.63 6.30
N LYS A 48 -36.19 14.43 5.90
CA LYS A 48 -36.93 13.43 5.11
C LYS A 48 -37.31 12.18 5.94
N LYS A 49 -37.44 12.36 7.26
CA LYS A 49 -37.78 11.29 8.19
C LYS A 49 -39.29 11.09 8.30
N GLU A 50 -39.72 9.88 7.88
CA GLU A 50 -40.57 9.10 8.80
C GLU A 50 -40.44 7.57 8.64
N ASN A 51 -39.59 7.04 7.73
CA ASN A 51 -39.53 5.58 7.55
C ASN A 51 -38.18 4.93 7.25
N ARG A 52 -37.04 5.57 7.58
CA ARG A 52 -35.74 4.84 7.64
C ARG A 52 -34.98 5.27 8.90
N LYS A 53 -35.11 4.48 9.97
CA LYS A 53 -34.17 4.51 11.09
C LYS A 53 -32.79 4.22 10.53
N GLY A 54 -32.03 5.25 10.15
CA GLY A 54 -30.59 5.15 9.96
C GLY A 54 -29.98 4.74 11.29
N LYS A 55 -29.65 3.46 11.43
CA LYS A 55 -28.98 2.93 12.61
C LYS A 55 -27.67 3.72 12.74
N ILE A 56 -27.55 4.49 13.80
CA ILE A 56 -26.25 5.01 14.26
C ILE A 56 -25.35 3.77 14.39
N MET A 57 -24.14 3.83 13.84
CA MET A 57 -23.18 2.72 13.93
C MET A 57 -23.04 2.33 15.40
N ASP A 58 -23.34 1.08 15.72
CA ASP A 58 -23.24 0.56 17.07
C ASP A 58 -21.78 0.67 17.55
N PHE A 59 -21.56 0.97 18.81
CA PHE A 59 -20.23 1.08 19.41
C PHE A 59 -19.38 -0.19 19.17
N ILE A 60 -20.03 -1.37 19.21
CA ILE A 60 -19.38 -2.65 18.92
C ILE A 60 -18.91 -2.72 17.48
N GLU A 61 -19.72 -2.28 16.52
CA GLU A 61 -19.33 -2.23 15.10
C GLU A 61 -18.15 -1.26 14.87
N LEU A 62 -18.15 -0.13 15.55
CA LEU A 62 -17.03 0.80 15.51
C LEU A 62 -15.72 0.14 16.00
N LEU A 63 -15.76 -0.60 17.11
CA LEU A 63 -14.60 -1.33 17.63
C LEU A 63 -14.11 -2.40 16.65
N LYS A 64 -15.02 -3.13 16.00
CA LYS A 64 -14.66 -4.10 14.95
C LYS A 64 -13.95 -3.44 13.77
N VAL A 65 -14.47 -2.31 13.27
CA VAL A 65 -13.87 -1.55 12.17
C VAL A 65 -12.47 -1.04 12.55
N ILE A 66 -12.30 -0.51 13.77
CA ILE A 66 -10.99 -0.08 14.28
C ILE A 66 -10.03 -1.27 14.32
N PHE A 67 -10.46 -2.41 14.86
CA PHE A 67 -9.62 -3.60 14.93
C PHE A 67 -9.19 -4.10 13.53
N LEU A 68 -10.12 -4.17 12.57
CA LEU A 68 -9.83 -4.53 11.19
C LEU A 68 -8.87 -3.54 10.53
N GLY A 69 -9.03 -2.24 10.77
CA GLY A 69 -8.09 -1.22 10.31
C GLY A 69 -6.68 -1.38 10.90
N ILE A 70 -6.57 -1.79 12.17
CA ILE A 70 -5.28 -2.10 12.81
C ILE A 70 -4.65 -3.33 12.16
N VAL A 71 -5.41 -4.41 11.97
CA VAL A 71 -4.92 -5.63 11.32
C VAL A 71 -4.41 -5.32 9.92
N GLU A 72 -5.20 -4.61 9.11
CA GLU A 72 -4.80 -4.21 7.76
C GLU A 72 -3.54 -3.34 7.77
N GLY A 73 -3.50 -2.30 8.60
CA GLY A 73 -2.36 -1.38 8.68
C GLY A 73 -1.04 -2.05 9.07
N ILE A 74 -1.09 -3.13 9.87
CA ILE A 74 0.09 -3.93 10.22
C ILE A 74 0.44 -4.89 9.08
N THR A 75 -0.53 -5.67 8.62
CA THR A 75 -0.28 -6.88 7.83
C THR A 75 -0.06 -6.59 6.35
N GLU A 76 -0.46 -5.43 5.85
CA GLU A 76 -0.26 -5.05 4.44
C GLU A 76 1.22 -4.80 4.12
N TRP A 77 1.95 -4.17 5.04
CA TRP A 77 3.37 -3.81 4.82
C TRP A 77 4.33 -4.90 5.23
N LEU A 78 4.02 -5.61 6.29
CA LEU A 78 4.79 -6.77 6.69
C LEU A 78 4.53 -7.91 5.70
N PRO A 79 5.55 -8.66 5.28
CA PRO A 79 5.37 -9.73 4.29
C PRO A 79 4.72 -10.99 4.93
N ILE A 80 3.56 -10.82 5.60
CA ILE A 80 2.84 -11.86 6.37
C ILE A 80 1.44 -12.19 5.84
N SER A 81 0.98 -11.48 4.81
CA SER A 81 -0.34 -11.62 4.15
C SER A 81 -1.53 -11.04 4.93
N SER A 82 -1.97 -9.86 4.53
CA SER A 82 -3.19 -9.23 5.05
C SER A 82 -4.43 -10.11 4.81
N THR A 83 -4.57 -10.71 3.62
CA THR A 83 -5.68 -11.61 3.29
C THR A 83 -5.79 -12.80 4.25
N GLY A 84 -4.65 -13.42 4.61
CA GLY A 84 -4.65 -14.54 5.55
C GLY A 84 -5.16 -14.16 6.93
N HIS A 85 -4.80 -12.95 7.40
CA HIS A 85 -5.27 -12.42 8.67
C HIS A 85 -6.75 -12.02 8.61
N MET A 86 -7.17 -11.36 7.52
CA MET A 86 -8.55 -10.93 7.35
C MET A 86 -9.53 -12.10 7.33
N ILE A 87 -9.20 -13.20 6.65
CA ILE A 87 -10.02 -14.42 6.65
C ILE A 87 -10.18 -14.98 8.06
N LEU A 88 -9.09 -15.05 8.82
CA LEU A 88 -9.14 -15.55 10.20
C LEU A 88 -9.91 -14.60 11.11
N VAL A 89 -9.70 -13.29 10.97
CA VAL A 89 -10.38 -12.28 11.79
C VAL A 89 -11.87 -12.21 11.46
N ASP A 90 -12.25 -12.28 10.17
CA ASP A 90 -13.66 -12.26 9.75
C ASP A 90 -14.47 -13.44 10.29
N GLU A 91 -13.82 -14.56 10.58
CA GLU A 91 -14.50 -15.71 11.20
C GLU A 91 -15.01 -15.39 12.61
N PHE A 92 -14.27 -14.57 13.37
CA PHE A 92 -14.60 -14.23 14.77
C PHE A 92 -15.27 -12.86 14.90
N LEU A 93 -14.95 -11.91 14.01
CA LEU A 93 -15.39 -10.51 14.08
C LEU A 93 -16.19 -10.14 12.82
N LYS A 94 -17.33 -10.79 12.61
CA LYS A 94 -18.22 -10.48 11.48
C LYS A 94 -18.77 -9.07 11.59
N LEU A 95 -18.58 -8.26 10.54
CA LEU A 95 -19.25 -6.98 10.39
C LEU A 95 -20.73 -7.21 10.04
N ASN A 96 -21.61 -6.40 10.63
CA ASN A 96 -23.04 -6.44 10.33
C ASN A 96 -23.37 -5.61 9.08
N VAL A 97 -22.81 -6.00 7.95
CA VAL A 97 -22.95 -5.36 6.64
C VAL A 97 -23.21 -6.43 5.58
N THR A 98 -23.57 -6.00 4.36
CA THR A 98 -23.71 -6.94 3.23
C THR A 98 -22.36 -7.53 2.84
N GLU A 99 -22.35 -8.76 2.31
CA GLU A 99 -21.11 -9.40 1.84
C GLU A 99 -20.40 -8.58 0.76
N ASP A 100 -21.15 -7.96 -0.15
CA ASP A 100 -20.60 -7.10 -1.20
C ASP A 100 -19.91 -5.88 -0.60
N PHE A 101 -20.51 -5.24 0.41
CA PHE A 101 -19.88 -4.12 1.11
C PHE A 101 -18.65 -4.56 1.92
N LYS A 102 -18.69 -5.73 2.57
CA LYS A 102 -17.53 -6.27 3.29
C LYS A 102 -16.34 -6.49 2.35
N ASN A 103 -16.60 -7.09 1.19
CA ASN A 103 -15.58 -7.29 0.15
C ASN A 103 -15.02 -5.96 -0.39
N LEU A 104 -15.87 -4.95 -0.53
CA LEU A 104 -15.43 -3.60 -0.85
C LEU A 104 -14.58 -3.01 0.26
N PHE A 105 -15.03 -3.10 1.52
CA PHE A 105 -14.35 -2.56 2.69
C PHE A 105 -12.91 -3.07 2.80
N PHE A 106 -12.69 -4.38 2.68
CA PHE A 106 -11.35 -4.99 2.77
C PHE A 106 -10.37 -4.47 1.69
N VAL A 107 -10.88 -4.09 0.53
CA VAL A 107 -10.03 -3.51 -0.53
C VAL A 107 -9.84 -2.00 -0.33
N VAL A 108 -10.89 -1.28 0.08
CA VAL A 108 -10.85 0.18 0.18
C VAL A 108 -10.05 0.66 1.40
N ILE A 109 -10.03 -0.08 2.51
CA ILE A 109 -9.18 0.30 3.66
C ILE A 109 -7.69 0.30 3.30
N GLN A 110 -7.27 -0.46 2.28
CA GLN A 110 -5.91 -0.42 1.73
C GLN A 110 -5.55 0.96 1.19
N LEU A 111 -6.52 1.78 0.73
CA LEU A 111 -6.26 3.18 0.37
C LEU A 111 -5.73 3.98 1.56
N GLY A 112 -6.25 3.73 2.75
CA GLY A 112 -5.70 4.31 3.97
C GLY A 112 -4.24 3.90 4.18
N ALA A 113 -3.96 2.62 4.04
CA ALA A 113 -2.62 2.07 4.18
C ALA A 113 -1.65 2.68 3.14
N ILE A 114 -2.03 2.77 1.86
CA ILE A 114 -1.15 3.30 0.82
C ILE A 114 -0.89 4.81 0.95
N LEU A 115 -1.83 5.58 1.49
CA LEU A 115 -1.62 6.99 1.80
C LEU A 115 -0.47 7.18 2.79
N ALA A 116 -0.24 6.22 3.71
CA ALA A 116 0.91 6.26 4.61
C ALA A 116 2.25 6.23 3.85
N VAL A 117 2.36 5.43 2.79
CA VAL A 117 3.54 5.42 1.91
C VAL A 117 3.71 6.75 1.20
N VAL A 118 2.63 7.28 0.63
CA VAL A 118 2.68 8.57 -0.08
C VAL A 118 3.18 9.67 0.86
N VAL A 119 2.67 9.72 2.10
CA VAL A 119 3.08 10.72 3.09
C VAL A 119 4.54 10.51 3.54
N LEU A 120 4.92 9.28 3.90
CA LEU A 120 6.28 8.98 4.40
C LEU A 120 7.37 9.19 3.34
N TYR A 121 7.04 8.93 2.09
CA TYR A 121 7.99 8.99 0.97
C TYR A 121 7.68 10.10 -0.02
N TRP A 122 6.91 11.11 0.38
CA TRP A 122 6.53 12.23 -0.48
C TRP A 122 7.72 12.83 -1.24
N ASN A 123 8.82 13.06 -0.54
CA ASN A 123 10.02 13.65 -1.13
C ASN A 123 10.68 12.79 -2.22
N LYS A 124 10.51 11.46 -2.16
CA LYS A 124 11.02 10.52 -3.16
C LYS A 124 10.04 10.31 -4.32
N LEU A 125 8.74 10.52 -4.07
CA LEU A 125 7.68 10.24 -5.03
C LEU A 125 7.22 11.46 -5.82
N TRP A 126 7.20 12.65 -5.20
CA TRP A 126 6.69 13.85 -5.85
C TRP A 126 7.65 14.35 -6.92
N PRO A 127 7.29 14.28 -8.23
CA PRO A 127 8.22 14.53 -9.32
C PRO A 127 8.30 16.00 -9.74
N PHE A 128 7.52 16.87 -9.09
CA PHE A 128 7.47 18.28 -9.47
C PHE A 128 8.19 19.15 -8.45
N TYR A 129 8.96 20.12 -8.93
CA TYR A 129 9.59 21.16 -8.12
C TYR A 129 9.85 22.42 -8.98
N ILE A 130 10.14 23.52 -8.34
CA ILE A 130 10.52 24.75 -9.03
C ILE A 130 12.00 24.97 -8.81
N ARG A 131 12.81 24.86 -9.87
CA ARG A 131 14.26 25.17 -9.84
C ARG A 131 14.57 26.34 -10.75
N PRO A 132 15.47 27.27 -10.32
CA PRO A 132 16.05 28.21 -11.25
C PRO A 132 16.93 27.47 -12.25
N ILE A 133 16.78 27.78 -13.54
CA ILE A 133 17.60 27.21 -14.61
C ILE A 133 18.98 27.80 -14.53
N SER A 134 20.01 26.99 -14.46
CA SER A 134 21.40 27.46 -14.43
C SER A 134 21.79 28.07 -15.78
N LYS A 135 22.79 28.99 -15.79
CA LYS A 135 23.31 29.60 -17.02
C LYS A 135 23.78 28.55 -18.04
N LYS A 136 24.41 27.46 -17.57
CA LYS A 136 24.87 26.34 -18.41
C LYS A 136 23.71 25.62 -19.10
N GLN A 137 22.62 25.35 -18.37
CA GLN A 137 21.38 24.74 -18.91
C GLN A 137 20.70 25.67 -19.93
N GLN A 138 20.67 26.99 -19.64
CA GLN A 138 20.11 27.98 -20.56
C GLN A 138 20.86 28.02 -21.89
N THR A 139 22.18 27.89 -21.88
CA THR A 139 22.99 27.82 -23.10
C THR A 139 22.66 26.58 -23.93
N VAL A 140 22.44 25.44 -23.29
CA VAL A 140 22.02 24.20 -23.99
C VAL A 140 20.61 24.34 -24.58
N LEU A 141 19.66 24.88 -23.81
CA LEU A 141 18.29 25.12 -24.23
C LEU A 141 18.20 26.06 -25.45
N ASN A 142 19.07 27.07 -25.52
CA ASN A 142 19.09 28.03 -26.62
C ASN A 142 19.55 27.45 -27.97
N ARG A 143 20.11 26.22 -27.99
CA ARG A 143 20.49 25.50 -29.22
C ARG A 143 19.29 24.80 -29.88
N HIS A 144 18.15 24.73 -29.23
CA HIS A 144 16.95 24.07 -29.71
C HIS A 144 15.95 25.08 -30.33
N GLY A 145 15.12 24.64 -31.26
CA GLY A 145 14.04 25.45 -31.84
C GLY A 145 13.02 25.91 -30.79
N ALA A 146 12.26 26.94 -31.09
CA ALA A 146 11.38 27.62 -30.10
C ALA A 146 10.43 26.69 -29.33
N VAL A 147 9.77 25.76 -30.01
CA VAL A 147 8.81 24.82 -29.40
C VAL A 147 9.56 23.80 -28.49
N SER A 148 10.64 23.20 -29.01
CA SER A 148 11.49 22.29 -28.25
C SER A 148 12.09 22.97 -27.02
N ARG A 149 12.51 24.23 -27.15
CA ARG A 149 13.04 25.03 -26.04
C ARG A 149 11.98 25.24 -24.96
N GLY A 150 10.75 25.59 -25.33
CA GLY A 150 9.65 25.75 -24.36
C GLY A 150 9.39 24.49 -23.53
N ILE A 151 9.30 23.33 -24.20
CA ILE A 151 9.08 22.04 -23.53
C ILE A 151 10.26 21.67 -22.65
N LEU A 152 11.50 21.76 -23.14
CA LEU A 152 12.71 21.44 -22.38
C LEU A 152 12.88 22.39 -21.19
N THR A 153 12.56 23.68 -21.34
CA THR A 153 12.59 24.67 -20.25
C THR A 153 11.56 24.30 -19.17
N PHE A 154 10.38 23.90 -19.57
CA PHE A 154 9.35 23.44 -18.63
C PHE A 154 9.82 22.20 -17.86
N VAL A 155 10.34 21.19 -18.57
CA VAL A 155 10.84 19.95 -17.96
C VAL A 155 12.01 20.24 -17.01
N GLU A 156 13.01 21.01 -17.42
CA GLU A 156 14.18 21.34 -16.56
C GLU A 156 13.79 22.19 -15.35
N LYS A 157 12.76 23.03 -15.47
CA LYS A 157 12.31 23.93 -14.40
C LYS A 157 11.37 23.27 -13.40
N PHE A 158 10.51 22.34 -13.87
CA PHE A 158 9.41 21.82 -13.07
C PHE A 158 9.47 20.31 -12.80
N CYS A 159 10.28 19.53 -13.54
CA CYS A 159 10.28 18.08 -13.45
C CYS A 159 11.61 17.53 -12.89
N ASP A 160 11.48 16.60 -11.92
CA ASP A 160 12.60 15.82 -11.41
C ASP A 160 12.76 14.55 -12.24
N LYS A 161 13.78 14.51 -13.08
CA LYS A 161 14.04 13.40 -14.01
C LYS A 161 14.22 12.07 -13.28
N GLU A 162 14.89 12.05 -12.14
CA GLU A 162 15.17 10.84 -11.37
C GLU A 162 13.87 10.23 -10.82
N LYS A 163 12.97 11.07 -10.32
CA LYS A 163 11.66 10.64 -9.83
C LYS A 163 10.73 10.19 -10.95
N TRP A 164 10.77 10.85 -12.10
CA TRP A 164 10.04 10.37 -13.27
C TRP A 164 10.54 9.01 -13.74
N VAL A 165 11.86 8.79 -13.77
CA VAL A 165 12.46 7.47 -14.07
C VAL A 165 11.99 6.43 -13.06
N LEU A 166 11.89 6.78 -11.77
CA LEU A 166 11.34 5.88 -10.75
C LEU A 166 9.87 5.53 -11.05
N TRP A 167 9.04 6.51 -11.38
CA TRP A 167 7.64 6.26 -11.76
C TRP A 167 7.53 5.37 -13.01
N PHE A 168 8.37 5.57 -14.02
CA PHE A 168 8.40 4.68 -15.18
C PHE A 168 8.81 3.25 -14.80
N LYS A 169 9.75 3.06 -13.88
CA LYS A 169 10.10 1.72 -13.35
C LYS A 169 8.90 1.07 -12.62
N ILE A 170 8.15 1.86 -11.84
CA ILE A 170 6.93 1.39 -11.17
C ILE A 170 5.86 0.98 -12.19
N ILE A 171 5.62 1.80 -13.22
CA ILE A 171 4.67 1.48 -14.29
C ILE A 171 5.07 0.19 -15.02
N VAL A 172 6.34 0.04 -15.39
CA VAL A 172 6.85 -1.18 -16.03
C VAL A 172 6.63 -2.41 -15.15
N ALA A 173 6.82 -2.29 -13.83
CA ALA A 173 6.56 -3.37 -12.89
C ALA A 173 5.05 -3.68 -12.72
N CYS A 174 4.14 -2.74 -13.01
CA CYS A 174 2.70 -2.99 -12.98
C CYS A 174 2.21 -3.78 -14.20
N ILE A 175 2.88 -3.66 -15.36
CA ILE A 175 2.42 -4.26 -16.64
C ILE A 175 2.12 -5.75 -16.51
N PRO A 176 3.01 -6.62 -15.97
CA PRO A 176 2.73 -8.05 -15.88
C PRO A 176 1.46 -8.36 -15.07
N THR A 177 1.26 -7.66 -13.97
CA THR A 177 0.08 -7.86 -13.11
C THR A 177 -1.19 -7.39 -13.81
N ILE A 178 -1.17 -6.25 -14.51
CA ILE A 178 -2.32 -5.75 -15.26
C ILE A 178 -2.69 -6.74 -16.36
N VAL A 179 -1.73 -7.22 -17.14
CA VAL A 179 -1.97 -8.12 -18.29
C VAL A 179 -2.54 -9.47 -17.83
N ILE A 180 -2.09 -9.98 -16.67
CA ILE A 180 -2.49 -11.30 -16.17
C ILE A 180 -3.67 -11.21 -15.19
N ALA A 181 -3.65 -10.26 -14.26
CA ALA A 181 -4.67 -10.18 -13.23
C ALA A 181 -6.03 -9.72 -13.77
N LEU A 182 -6.07 -8.70 -14.65
CA LEU A 182 -7.35 -8.17 -15.12
C LEU A 182 -8.21 -9.20 -15.87
N PRO A 183 -7.69 -10.01 -16.83
CA PRO A 183 -8.50 -10.99 -17.51
C PRO A 183 -8.94 -12.17 -16.63
N PHE A 184 -8.16 -12.52 -15.62
CA PHE A 184 -8.38 -13.72 -14.81
C PHE A 184 -8.88 -13.44 -13.40
N ASN A 185 -9.11 -12.18 -13.04
CA ASN A 185 -9.48 -11.79 -11.66
C ASN A 185 -10.71 -12.54 -11.15
N ASP A 186 -11.78 -12.59 -11.93
CA ASP A 186 -13.03 -13.20 -11.50
C ASP A 186 -12.89 -14.74 -11.33
N VAL A 187 -12.14 -15.40 -12.23
CA VAL A 187 -11.84 -16.84 -12.13
C VAL A 187 -10.96 -17.14 -10.91
N ILE A 188 -10.01 -16.26 -10.61
CA ILE A 188 -9.10 -16.42 -9.49
C ILE A 188 -9.86 -16.20 -8.18
N GLU A 189 -10.67 -15.16 -8.11
CA GLU A 189 -11.51 -14.85 -6.94
C GLU A 189 -12.47 -16.03 -6.65
N GLU A 190 -13.11 -16.61 -7.67
CA GLU A 190 -14.04 -17.74 -7.52
C GLU A 190 -13.34 -19.03 -7.07
N LYS A 191 -12.21 -19.38 -7.70
CA LYS A 191 -11.56 -20.69 -7.47
C LYS A 191 -10.59 -20.71 -6.31
N PHE A 192 -9.87 -19.61 -6.07
CA PHE A 192 -8.77 -19.56 -5.12
C PHE A 192 -9.09 -18.82 -3.82
N ASN A 193 -10.23 -18.10 -3.71
CA ASN A 193 -10.60 -17.40 -2.49
C ASN A 193 -11.21 -18.35 -1.46
N ASN A 194 -10.40 -19.30 -0.99
CA ASN A 194 -10.77 -20.24 0.07
C ASN A 194 -9.63 -20.42 1.07
N TYR A 195 -9.96 -20.80 2.29
CA TYR A 195 -9.00 -20.91 3.40
C TYR A 195 -7.89 -21.92 3.14
N VAL A 196 -8.16 -23.00 2.36
CA VAL A 196 -7.15 -24.04 2.06
C VAL A 196 -6.04 -23.44 1.18
N VAL A 197 -6.42 -22.76 0.09
CA VAL A 197 -5.46 -22.11 -0.81
C VAL A 197 -4.67 -21.05 -0.06
N VAL A 198 -5.32 -20.22 0.74
CA VAL A 198 -4.67 -19.17 1.54
C VAL A 198 -3.66 -19.77 2.51
N ALA A 199 -4.03 -20.83 3.22
CA ALA A 199 -3.14 -21.47 4.18
C ALA A 199 -1.95 -22.17 3.52
N ILE A 200 -2.16 -22.86 2.39
CA ILE A 200 -1.07 -23.45 1.60
C ILE A 200 -0.13 -22.35 1.09
N ALA A 201 -0.68 -21.24 0.55
CA ALA A 201 0.13 -20.13 0.09
C ALA A 201 0.94 -19.49 1.23
N LEU A 202 0.36 -19.32 2.43
CA LEU A 202 1.08 -18.88 3.61
C LEU A 202 2.29 -19.77 3.92
N ILE A 203 2.08 -21.09 3.97
CA ILE A 203 3.14 -22.06 4.29
C ILE A 203 4.23 -22.06 3.21
N VAL A 204 3.85 -22.15 1.94
CA VAL A 204 4.79 -22.19 0.81
C VAL A 204 5.65 -20.92 0.78
N TYR A 205 5.05 -19.73 0.87
CA TYR A 205 5.80 -18.48 0.88
C TYR A 205 6.59 -18.28 2.18
N GLY A 206 6.12 -18.83 3.31
CA GLY A 206 6.89 -18.87 4.54
C GLY A 206 8.19 -19.66 4.36
N ILE A 207 8.13 -20.85 3.75
CA ILE A 207 9.29 -21.67 3.40
C ILE A 207 10.18 -20.94 2.41
N LEU A 208 9.61 -20.32 1.36
CA LEU A 208 10.37 -19.56 0.36
C LEU A 208 11.18 -18.43 1.00
N PHE A 209 10.61 -17.67 1.96
CA PHE A 209 11.37 -16.65 2.67
C PHE A 209 12.61 -17.23 3.39
N ILE A 210 12.45 -18.36 4.07
CA ILE A 210 13.56 -18.99 4.79
C ILE A 210 14.63 -19.49 3.82
N VAL A 211 14.22 -20.13 2.72
CA VAL A 211 15.13 -20.67 1.70
C VAL A 211 15.90 -19.55 1.01
N ILE A 212 15.19 -18.50 0.57
CA ILE A 212 15.80 -17.38 -0.17
C ILE A 212 16.74 -16.59 0.73
N GLU A 213 16.39 -16.37 1.99
CA GLU A 213 17.29 -15.68 2.92
C GLU A 213 18.54 -16.52 3.22
N ASN A 214 18.42 -17.83 3.32
CA ASN A 214 19.59 -18.71 3.46
C ASN A 214 20.49 -18.66 2.22
N TYR A 215 19.89 -18.71 1.02
CA TYR A 215 20.61 -18.58 -0.23
C TYR A 215 21.31 -17.23 -0.35
N ASN A 216 20.64 -16.16 0.08
CA ASN A 216 21.15 -14.79 -0.04
C ASN A 216 22.24 -14.44 0.99
N LYS A 217 22.39 -15.21 2.09
CA LYS A 217 23.43 -14.98 3.11
C LYS A 217 24.85 -14.89 2.54
N ARG A 218 25.13 -15.62 1.46
CA ARG A 218 26.46 -15.69 0.82
C ARG A 218 26.60 -14.72 -0.34
N ARG A 219 25.56 -13.93 -0.68
CA ARG A 219 25.54 -13.02 -1.81
C ARG A 219 25.61 -11.58 -1.35
N ARG A 220 26.37 -10.76 -2.05
CA ARG A 220 26.34 -9.31 -1.88
C ARG A 220 25.29 -8.72 -2.82
N PRO A 221 24.40 -7.85 -2.34
CA PRO A 221 23.42 -7.21 -3.22
C PRO A 221 24.14 -6.34 -4.25
N THR A 222 23.72 -6.43 -5.50
CA THR A 222 24.22 -5.62 -6.61
C THR A 222 23.56 -4.25 -6.69
N CYS A 223 22.32 -4.13 -6.15
CA CYS A 223 21.56 -2.89 -6.10
C CYS A 223 21.25 -2.52 -4.64
N THR A 224 21.98 -1.52 -4.11
CA THR A 224 21.84 -1.04 -2.72
C THR A 224 21.09 0.28 -2.61
N ASN A 225 20.91 1.00 -3.73
CA ASN A 225 20.18 2.26 -3.80
C ASN A 225 19.05 2.14 -4.82
N LEU A 226 17.91 2.75 -4.49
CA LEU A 226 16.70 2.73 -5.36
C LEU A 226 16.94 3.40 -6.72
N GLU A 227 17.75 4.44 -6.76
CA GLU A 227 18.12 5.16 -7.99
C GLU A 227 18.78 4.23 -9.01
N ASN A 228 19.63 3.30 -8.52
CA ASN A 228 20.37 2.33 -9.34
C ASN A 228 19.52 1.11 -9.75
N LEU A 229 18.24 1.05 -9.35
CA LEU A 229 17.36 -0.04 -9.76
C LEU A 229 17.18 -0.02 -11.29
N SER A 230 17.47 -1.13 -11.96
CA SER A 230 17.30 -1.22 -13.42
C SER A 230 15.82 -1.48 -13.80
N PHE A 231 15.43 -1.11 -15.03
CA PHE A 231 14.12 -1.49 -15.58
C PHE A 231 13.92 -3.00 -15.63
N LYS A 232 15.00 -3.76 -15.92
CA LYS A 232 14.97 -5.22 -15.89
C LYS A 232 14.63 -5.76 -14.50
N THR A 233 15.27 -5.20 -13.46
CA THR A 233 14.97 -5.55 -12.07
C THR A 233 13.53 -5.18 -11.68
N ALA A 234 13.07 -4.00 -12.09
CA ALA A 234 11.68 -3.58 -11.88
C ALA A 234 10.68 -4.54 -12.53
N LEU A 235 10.93 -4.96 -13.78
CA LEU A 235 10.11 -5.94 -14.48
C LEU A 235 10.09 -7.30 -13.79
N ILE A 236 11.25 -7.80 -13.31
CA ILE A 236 11.33 -9.04 -12.55
C ILE A 236 10.48 -8.95 -11.28
N ILE A 237 10.58 -7.85 -10.52
CA ILE A 237 9.73 -7.63 -9.34
C ILE A 237 8.24 -7.65 -9.72
N GLY A 238 7.90 -7.03 -10.86
CA GLY A 238 6.54 -7.05 -11.41
C GLY A 238 6.04 -8.44 -11.80
N LEU A 239 6.89 -9.29 -12.36
CA LEU A 239 6.57 -10.70 -12.62
C LEU A 239 6.29 -11.47 -11.33
N PHE A 240 7.09 -11.24 -10.28
CA PHE A 240 6.81 -11.81 -8.96
C PHE A 240 5.51 -11.27 -8.35
N GLN A 241 5.14 -10.01 -8.63
CA GLN A 241 3.87 -9.46 -8.19
C GLN A 241 2.66 -10.22 -8.76
N VAL A 242 2.75 -10.78 -9.97
CA VAL A 242 1.68 -11.61 -10.54
C VAL A 242 1.29 -12.76 -9.60
N LEU A 243 2.24 -13.35 -8.90
CA LEU A 243 1.98 -14.43 -7.96
C LEU A 243 1.06 -14.00 -6.81
N SER A 244 1.02 -12.71 -6.50
CA SER A 244 0.15 -12.17 -5.44
C SER A 244 -1.33 -12.14 -5.81
N VAL A 245 -1.68 -12.44 -7.04
CA VAL A 245 -3.08 -12.61 -7.46
C VAL A 245 -3.71 -13.83 -6.75
N VAL A 246 -2.91 -14.84 -6.39
CA VAL A 246 -3.34 -15.96 -5.57
C VAL A 246 -3.49 -15.49 -4.11
N PRO A 247 -4.71 -15.57 -3.52
CA PRO A 247 -4.94 -15.18 -2.14
C PRO A 247 -4.00 -15.91 -1.16
N GLY A 248 -3.51 -15.19 -0.16
CA GLY A 248 -2.57 -15.74 0.82
C GLY A 248 -1.09 -15.57 0.48
N THR A 249 -0.71 -15.36 -0.79
CA THR A 249 0.71 -15.18 -1.17
C THR A 249 1.32 -13.91 -0.59
N SER A 250 0.56 -12.85 -0.38
CA SER A 250 0.99 -11.49 -0.03
C SER A 250 1.70 -10.76 -1.16
N ARG A 251 1.18 -9.61 -1.54
CA ARG A 251 1.79 -8.74 -2.55
C ARG A 251 3.20 -8.31 -2.11
N SER A 252 3.31 -7.76 -0.90
CA SER A 252 4.61 -7.34 -0.36
C SER A 252 5.58 -8.52 -0.22
N GLY A 253 5.09 -9.70 0.16
CA GLY A 253 5.91 -10.91 0.24
C GLY A 253 6.50 -11.32 -1.11
N SER A 254 5.67 -11.41 -2.15
CA SER A 254 6.10 -11.82 -3.50
C SER A 254 7.09 -10.84 -4.11
N THR A 255 6.80 -9.54 -4.03
CA THR A 255 7.66 -8.50 -4.62
C THR A 255 9.00 -8.35 -3.88
N ILE A 256 9.03 -8.51 -2.55
CA ILE A 256 10.29 -8.53 -1.78
C ILE A 256 11.14 -9.73 -2.19
N ILE A 257 10.57 -10.93 -2.29
CA ILE A 257 11.26 -12.13 -2.77
C ILE A 257 11.83 -11.89 -4.17
N GLY A 258 11.02 -11.37 -5.10
CA GLY A 258 11.46 -11.04 -6.45
C GLY A 258 12.61 -10.03 -6.48
N GLY A 259 12.56 -9.00 -5.66
CA GLY A 259 13.62 -8.01 -5.50
C GLY A 259 14.93 -8.62 -5.00
N ILE A 260 14.88 -9.42 -3.93
CA ILE A 260 16.06 -10.09 -3.36
C ILE A 260 16.69 -11.04 -4.39
N LEU A 261 15.89 -11.84 -5.09
CA LEU A 261 16.38 -12.75 -6.15
C LEU A 261 16.98 -11.99 -7.34
N ALA A 262 16.43 -10.82 -7.67
CA ALA A 262 16.96 -9.93 -8.69
C ALA A 262 18.23 -9.15 -8.26
N GLY A 263 18.73 -9.39 -7.03
CA GLY A 263 19.99 -8.83 -6.53
C GLY A 263 19.84 -7.49 -5.80
N THR A 264 18.64 -7.08 -5.41
CA THR A 264 18.48 -5.87 -4.58
C THR A 264 18.78 -6.16 -3.11
N SER A 265 19.19 -5.12 -2.38
CA SER A 265 19.22 -5.17 -0.91
C SER A 265 17.81 -5.30 -0.34
N ARG A 266 17.67 -5.82 0.89
CA ARG A 266 16.37 -5.93 1.59
C ARG A 266 15.64 -4.58 1.66
N THR A 267 16.40 -3.52 1.94
CA THR A 267 15.86 -2.15 2.03
C THR A 267 15.29 -1.67 0.69
N VAL A 268 16.04 -1.87 -0.42
CA VAL A 268 15.58 -1.48 -1.76
C VAL A 268 14.38 -2.33 -2.19
N ALA A 269 14.40 -3.65 -1.93
CA ALA A 269 13.28 -4.53 -2.21
C ALA A 269 11.99 -4.06 -1.51
N ALA A 270 12.06 -3.78 -0.21
CA ALA A 270 10.91 -3.32 0.58
C ALA A 270 10.44 -1.93 0.11
N GLU A 271 11.34 -0.98 -0.09
CA GLU A 271 11.00 0.38 -0.51
C GLU A 271 10.35 0.40 -1.90
N PHE A 272 10.90 -0.33 -2.87
CA PHE A 272 10.29 -0.44 -4.21
C PHE A 272 8.93 -1.15 -4.15
N THR A 273 8.79 -2.17 -3.30
CA THR A 273 7.51 -2.86 -3.03
C THR A 273 6.44 -1.88 -2.54
N PHE A 274 6.79 -0.95 -1.63
CA PHE A 274 5.85 0.07 -1.16
C PHE A 274 5.39 0.99 -2.28
N PHE A 275 6.31 1.45 -3.12
CA PHE A 275 5.99 2.34 -4.24
C PHE A 275 5.17 1.64 -5.31
N LEU A 276 5.49 0.38 -5.61
CA LEU A 276 4.70 -0.44 -6.53
C LEU A 276 3.26 -0.67 -6.04
N GLY A 277 3.07 -0.68 -4.72
CA GLY A 277 1.74 -0.74 -4.10
C GLY A 277 0.83 0.44 -4.44
N ILE A 278 1.39 1.64 -4.68
CA ILE A 278 0.58 2.84 -4.91
C ILE A 278 -0.38 2.67 -6.09
N PRO A 279 0.08 2.45 -7.33
CA PRO A 279 -0.83 2.31 -8.47
C PRO A 279 -1.70 1.05 -8.39
N VAL A 280 -1.18 -0.04 -7.84
CA VAL A 280 -1.89 -1.32 -7.77
C VAL A 280 -3.07 -1.26 -6.81
N MET A 281 -2.85 -0.79 -5.58
CA MET A 281 -3.92 -0.70 -4.56
C MET A 281 -4.93 0.39 -4.91
N PHE A 282 -4.46 1.51 -5.46
CA PHE A 282 -5.36 2.54 -5.95
C PHE A 282 -6.25 2.03 -7.09
N GLY A 283 -5.65 1.33 -8.07
CA GLY A 283 -6.38 0.73 -9.19
C GLY A 283 -7.39 -0.34 -8.74
N ALA A 284 -6.99 -1.24 -7.85
CA ALA A 284 -7.87 -2.28 -7.30
C ALA A 284 -9.06 -1.68 -6.54
N SER A 285 -8.81 -0.68 -5.68
CA SER A 285 -9.87 0.00 -4.93
C SER A 285 -10.83 0.76 -5.85
N LEU A 286 -10.30 1.45 -6.86
CA LEU A 286 -11.12 2.15 -7.86
C LEU A 286 -12.04 1.18 -8.61
N LEU A 287 -11.50 0.05 -9.07
CA LEU A 287 -12.29 -0.99 -9.76
C LEU A 287 -13.38 -1.58 -8.86
N LYS A 288 -13.08 -1.86 -7.59
CA LYS A 288 -14.09 -2.38 -6.62
C LYS A 288 -15.18 -1.34 -6.34
N ILE A 289 -14.83 -0.05 -6.18
CA ILE A 289 -15.80 1.04 -6.00
C ILE A 289 -16.70 1.17 -7.24
N LEU A 290 -16.13 1.12 -8.44
CA LEU A 290 -16.89 1.21 -9.68
C LEU A 290 -17.83 0.01 -9.88
N LYS A 291 -17.40 -1.20 -9.50
CA LYS A 291 -18.25 -2.41 -9.54
C LYS A 291 -19.38 -2.36 -8.49
N PHE A 292 -19.10 -1.85 -7.29
CA PHE A 292 -20.10 -1.72 -6.22
C PHE A 292 -21.13 -0.62 -6.49
N GLY A 293 -20.72 0.43 -7.20
CA GLY A 293 -21.53 1.64 -7.44
C GLY A 293 -21.35 2.71 -6.36
N PHE A 294 -22.05 3.84 -6.53
CA PHE A 294 -21.89 5.01 -5.66
C PHE A 294 -23.02 5.19 -4.64
N SER A 295 -23.86 4.16 -4.45
CA SER A 295 -25.02 4.21 -3.55
C SER A 295 -24.64 3.72 -2.15
N PHE A 296 -23.93 4.56 -1.39
CA PHE A 296 -23.53 4.26 -0.02
C PHE A 296 -24.53 4.79 1.00
N THR A 297 -24.76 4.02 2.05
CA THR A 297 -25.43 4.51 3.26
C THR A 297 -24.48 5.36 4.10
N GLY A 298 -25.00 6.26 4.93
CA GLY A 298 -24.16 7.08 5.82
C GLY A 298 -23.30 6.24 6.78
N THR A 299 -23.81 5.08 7.21
CA THR A 299 -23.08 4.13 8.06
C THR A 299 -21.93 3.48 7.31
N GLU A 300 -22.12 3.06 6.07
CA GLU A 300 -21.08 2.48 5.23
C GLU A 300 -19.94 3.47 4.95
N VAL A 301 -20.29 4.72 4.65
CA VAL A 301 -19.27 5.78 4.48
C VAL A 301 -18.46 5.98 5.76
N MET A 302 -19.11 5.98 6.93
CA MET A 302 -18.42 6.11 8.21
C MET A 302 -17.48 4.91 8.47
N ILE A 303 -17.92 3.69 8.20
CA ILE A 303 -17.12 2.46 8.31
C ILE A 303 -15.88 2.57 7.43
N LEU A 304 -16.01 2.98 6.17
CA LEU A 304 -14.88 3.15 5.25
C LEU A 304 -13.89 4.22 5.76
N ILE A 305 -14.39 5.38 6.18
CA ILE A 305 -13.52 6.47 6.66
C ILE A 305 -12.77 6.06 7.91
N VAL A 306 -13.44 5.50 8.90
CA VAL A 306 -12.81 5.06 10.15
C VAL A 306 -11.76 3.97 9.86
N GLY A 307 -12.12 2.95 9.08
CA GLY A 307 -11.19 1.88 8.69
C GLY A 307 -9.95 2.42 7.97
N MET A 308 -10.12 3.32 7.00
CA MET A 308 -9.02 3.95 6.27
C MET A 308 -8.12 4.80 7.17
N VAL A 309 -8.70 5.61 8.07
CA VAL A 309 -7.92 6.47 8.98
C VAL A 309 -7.10 5.61 9.94
N VAL A 310 -7.69 4.56 10.51
CA VAL A 310 -6.96 3.65 11.40
C VAL A 310 -5.86 2.91 10.64
N ALA A 311 -6.17 2.35 9.46
CA ALA A 311 -5.18 1.69 8.61
C ALA A 311 -4.03 2.64 8.23
N PHE A 312 -4.31 3.90 7.92
CA PHE A 312 -3.30 4.93 7.65
C PHE A 312 -2.34 5.13 8.83
N VAL A 313 -2.89 5.41 10.02
CA VAL A 313 -2.06 5.69 11.22
C VAL A 313 -1.20 4.49 11.58
N VAL A 314 -1.80 3.30 11.59
CA VAL A 314 -1.10 2.05 11.93
C VAL A 314 -0.05 1.70 10.87
N SER A 315 -0.33 1.95 9.58
CA SER A 315 0.62 1.74 8.49
C SER A 315 1.87 2.60 8.61
N ILE A 316 1.75 3.85 9.06
CA ILE A 316 2.93 4.69 9.33
C ILE A 316 3.87 4.01 10.34
N ILE A 317 3.31 3.44 11.40
CA ILE A 317 4.06 2.75 12.44
C ILE A 317 4.67 1.46 11.88
N ALA A 318 3.87 0.66 11.18
CA ALA A 318 4.30 -0.62 10.61
C ALA A 318 5.42 -0.47 9.57
N ILE A 319 5.34 0.53 8.68
CA ILE A 319 6.37 0.82 7.67
C ILE A 319 7.68 1.25 8.35
N LYS A 320 7.61 2.17 9.33
CA LYS A 320 8.80 2.60 10.07
C LYS A 320 9.45 1.43 10.83
N PHE A 321 8.63 0.60 11.48
CA PHE A 321 9.08 -0.61 12.16
C PHE A 321 9.78 -1.56 11.18
N LEU A 322 9.14 -1.91 10.06
CA LEU A 322 9.71 -2.83 9.08
C LEU A 322 11.03 -2.30 8.53
N MET A 323 11.09 -1.02 8.12
CA MET A 323 12.32 -0.42 7.60
C MET A 323 13.45 -0.37 8.64
N GLY A 324 13.13 -0.19 9.90
CA GLY A 324 14.09 -0.30 11.01
C GLY A 324 14.57 -1.74 11.23
N TYR A 325 13.65 -2.69 11.19
CA TYR A 325 13.90 -4.12 11.41
C TYR A 325 14.82 -4.71 10.34
N ILE A 326 14.51 -4.53 9.06
CA ILE A 326 15.26 -5.15 7.94
C ILE A 326 16.68 -4.59 7.75
N LYS A 327 17.02 -3.47 8.39
CA LYS A 327 18.40 -2.97 8.42
C LYS A 327 19.33 -3.85 9.26
N LYS A 328 18.77 -4.55 10.26
CA LYS A 328 19.52 -5.35 11.24
C LYS A 328 19.21 -6.84 11.16
N HIS A 329 18.06 -7.22 10.60
CA HIS A 329 17.54 -8.59 10.58
C HIS A 329 17.16 -9.02 9.17
N ASP A 330 16.99 -10.35 9.01
CA ASP A 330 16.50 -10.96 7.77
C ASP A 330 14.96 -11.19 7.83
N PHE A 331 14.39 -11.62 6.71
CA PHE A 331 12.95 -11.89 6.62
C PHE A 331 12.52 -13.27 7.17
N LYS A 332 13.42 -14.07 7.75
CA LYS A 332 13.07 -15.41 8.23
C LYS A 332 12.01 -15.42 9.33
N ALA A 333 12.04 -14.42 10.23
CA ALA A 333 11.03 -14.32 11.28
C ALA A 333 9.61 -14.24 10.68
N PHE A 334 9.44 -13.47 9.60
CA PHE A 334 8.16 -13.41 8.87
C PHE A 334 7.85 -14.74 8.16
N GLY A 335 8.88 -15.45 7.68
CA GLY A 335 8.71 -16.80 7.11
C GLY A 335 8.14 -17.78 8.13
N TRP A 336 8.74 -17.87 9.31
CA TRP A 336 8.24 -18.71 10.40
C TRP A 336 6.84 -18.34 10.87
N TYR A 337 6.58 -17.02 11.01
CA TYR A 337 5.24 -16.52 11.34
C TYR A 337 4.20 -16.99 10.33
N ARG A 338 4.47 -16.89 9.02
CA ARG A 338 3.55 -17.34 7.96
C ARG A 338 3.28 -18.83 8.02
N ILE A 339 4.30 -19.66 8.27
CA ILE A 339 4.12 -21.10 8.43
C ILE A 339 3.20 -21.40 9.61
N ALA A 340 3.47 -20.77 10.77
CA ALA A 340 2.63 -20.94 11.96
C ALA A 340 1.18 -20.49 11.71
N LEU A 341 0.98 -19.33 11.06
CA LEU A 341 -0.35 -18.82 10.72
C LEU A 341 -1.07 -19.77 9.74
N GLY A 342 -0.38 -20.26 8.71
CA GLY A 342 -0.96 -21.21 7.76
C GLY A 342 -1.39 -22.52 8.40
N ILE A 343 -0.57 -23.08 9.31
CA ILE A 343 -0.93 -24.27 10.09
C ILE A 343 -2.14 -23.98 10.99
N LEU A 344 -2.19 -22.81 11.64
CA LEU A 344 -3.30 -22.40 12.49
C LEU A 344 -4.61 -22.29 11.68
N VAL A 345 -4.57 -21.63 10.51
CA VAL A 345 -5.74 -21.52 9.62
C VAL A 345 -6.22 -22.89 9.19
N LEU A 346 -5.35 -23.79 8.71
CA LEU A 346 -5.73 -25.15 8.33
C LEU A 346 -6.31 -25.91 9.52
N GLY A 347 -5.62 -25.90 10.67
CA GLY A 347 -6.06 -26.62 11.86
C GLY A 347 -7.44 -26.15 12.35
N TYR A 348 -7.68 -24.83 12.35
CA TYR A 348 -8.96 -24.26 12.75
C TYR A 348 -10.10 -24.72 11.83
N PHE A 349 -9.95 -24.54 10.53
CA PHE A 349 -11.03 -24.85 9.58
C PHE A 349 -11.25 -26.36 9.38
N ILE A 350 -10.19 -27.18 9.43
CA ILE A 350 -10.32 -28.64 9.43
C ILE A 350 -11.04 -29.10 10.72
N GLY A 351 -10.63 -28.58 11.88
CA GLY A 351 -11.27 -28.88 13.15
C GLY A 351 -12.76 -28.52 13.15
N LYS A 352 -13.11 -27.32 12.64
CA LYS A 352 -14.50 -26.87 12.49
C LYS A 352 -15.31 -27.83 11.62
N THR A 353 -14.75 -28.27 10.49
CA THR A 353 -15.41 -29.21 9.58
C THR A 353 -15.61 -30.59 10.23
N LEU A 354 -14.60 -31.10 10.94
CA LEU A 354 -14.67 -32.41 11.61
C LEU A 354 -15.64 -32.43 12.80
N LEU A 355 -15.72 -31.30 13.53
CA LEU A 355 -16.64 -31.15 14.67
C LEU A 355 -18.08 -30.84 14.26
N GLY A 356 -18.37 -30.69 12.96
CA GLY A 356 -19.73 -30.40 12.46
C GLY A 356 -20.25 -29.01 12.87
N CYS A 357 -19.36 -28.13 13.37
CA CYS A 357 -19.71 -26.77 13.72
C CYS A 357 -19.87 -25.94 12.42
N LYS A 358 -21.11 -25.57 12.12
CA LYS A 358 -21.46 -24.66 11.00
C LYS A 358 -21.13 -23.21 11.34
#